data_5f6bffd83d4c199fc549e7be7513a79c
#
_entry.id   5f6bffd83d4c199fc549e7be7513a79c
#
_cell.length_a   1.000
_cell.length_b   1.000
_cell.length_c   1.000
_cell.angle_alpha   90.00
_cell.angle_beta   90.00
_cell.angle_gamma   90.00
#
_symmetry.space_group_name_H-M   'P 1'
#
loop_
_entity.id
_entity.type
_entity.pdbx_description
1 polymer ?
#
loop_
_entity_poly.entity_id
_entity_poly.type
_entity_poly.pdbx_seq_one_letter_code
_entity_poly.pdbx_strand_id
1 'polypeptide(L)'
;FDDEMIRKEFFKGIRYPYLTNAAPNKRHDGINIARAAYAIDPSILEVEFNEKNNAVFKLESLARMQGIDSTDAHSALSDSIMTAKVLNIVKKKQPDTWESFFKTANKSDTETIIKKGKIITLNEYYYGKSRLHLVAPLHQKYCMHPIYTGWYYAFDLRTDVEPLLNLSINELKVEMKKSPKFLRTIRSNKAPIIVDAQYGMQAEPYNVMDKSLINKRADIVKNNEKFSQNILHALREVAEEKEQSKTQEDIYAEES
;
A
#
# COMPACT_ATOMS: atom_id res chain seq x y z
N PHE A 1 -6.79 -15.04 8.66
CA PHE A 1 -7.32 -16.36 9.06
C PHE A 1 -6.19 -17.22 9.65
N ASP A 2 -5.15 -17.56 8.90
CA ASP A 2 -4.09 -18.50 9.31
C ASP A 2 -3.34 -18.06 10.57
N ASP A 3 -3.02 -16.78 10.68
CA ASP A 3 -2.35 -16.22 11.85
C ASP A 3 -3.19 -16.36 13.14
N GLU A 4 -4.48 -16.19 13.03
CA GLU A 4 -5.38 -16.35 14.18
C GLU A 4 -5.45 -17.80 14.64
N MET A 5 -5.45 -18.74 13.69
CA MET A 5 -5.39 -20.17 14.00
C MET A 5 -4.05 -20.56 14.66
N ILE A 6 -2.92 -20.10 14.09
CA ILE A 6 -1.59 -20.34 14.68
C ILE A 6 -1.51 -19.79 16.10
N ARG A 7 -2.03 -18.60 16.35
CA ARG A 7 -2.08 -18.01 17.70
C ARG A 7 -2.90 -18.85 18.66
N LYS A 8 -4.08 -19.32 18.23
CA LYS A 8 -4.93 -20.19 19.05
C LYS A 8 -4.22 -21.50 19.41
N GLU A 9 -3.56 -22.14 18.44
CA GLU A 9 -2.84 -23.38 18.67
C GLU A 9 -1.61 -23.18 19.58
N PHE A 10 -0.86 -22.09 19.42
CA PHE A 10 0.23 -21.75 20.33
C PHE A 10 -0.27 -21.49 21.75
N PHE A 11 -1.39 -20.79 21.88
CA PHE A 11 -2.00 -20.54 23.18
C PHE A 11 -2.45 -21.84 23.87
N LYS A 12 -3.13 -22.74 23.14
CA LYS A 12 -3.51 -24.06 23.65
C LYS A 12 -2.30 -24.91 24.06
N GLY A 13 -1.20 -24.83 23.29
CA GLY A 13 0.05 -25.52 23.57
C GLY A 13 0.94 -24.83 24.62
N ILE A 14 0.43 -23.83 25.35
CA ILE A 14 1.17 -23.04 26.34
C ILE A 14 2.47 -22.45 25.75
N ARG A 15 2.42 -22.05 24.48
CA ARG A 15 3.50 -21.35 23.77
C ARG A 15 3.16 -19.87 23.60
N TYR A 16 4.19 -19.06 23.38
CA TYR A 16 3.98 -17.62 23.13
C TYR A 16 3.15 -17.40 21.85
N PRO A 17 1.91 -16.90 21.97
CA PRO A 17 0.99 -16.85 20.83
C PRO A 17 1.36 -15.83 19.75
N TYR A 18 2.24 -14.87 20.07
CA TYR A 18 2.66 -13.82 19.14
C TYR A 18 4.04 -14.08 18.53
N LEU A 19 4.52 -15.34 18.54
CA LEU A 19 5.83 -15.71 18.01
C LEU A 19 6.05 -15.20 16.56
N THR A 20 5.02 -15.29 15.72
CA THR A 20 5.09 -14.83 14.32
C THR A 20 5.29 -13.33 14.16
N ASN A 21 4.97 -12.54 15.21
CA ASN A 21 5.10 -11.07 15.21
C ASN A 21 6.24 -10.58 16.11
N ALA A 22 6.83 -11.46 16.93
CA ALA A 22 7.93 -11.10 17.81
C ALA A 22 9.22 -10.96 17.00
N ALA A 23 10.03 -9.95 17.32
CA ALA A 23 11.34 -9.79 16.71
C ALA A 23 12.19 -11.05 16.92
N PRO A 24 12.95 -11.51 15.91
CA PRO A 24 13.24 -10.86 14.64
C PRO A 24 12.23 -11.17 13.52
N ASN A 25 11.14 -11.88 13.80
CA ASN A 25 10.17 -12.31 12.79
C ASN A 25 9.41 -11.10 12.21
N LYS A 26 9.10 -11.18 10.92
CA LYS A 26 8.31 -10.19 10.19
C LYS A 26 7.21 -10.91 9.41
N ARG A 27 6.06 -10.27 9.32
CA ARG A 27 4.93 -10.81 8.56
C ARG A 27 4.65 -9.94 7.35
N HIS A 28 4.42 -10.59 6.24
CA HIS A 28 4.04 -9.94 5.01
C HIS A 28 3.13 -10.83 4.16
N ASP A 29 2.33 -10.22 3.30
CA ASP A 29 1.54 -10.94 2.32
C ASP A 29 2.38 -11.19 1.06
N GLY A 30 2.64 -12.47 0.75
CA GLY A 30 3.47 -12.87 -0.38
C GLY A 30 2.93 -12.38 -1.74
N ILE A 31 1.61 -12.29 -1.90
CA ILE A 31 1.01 -11.77 -3.14
C ILE A 31 1.33 -10.28 -3.34
N ASN A 32 1.39 -9.50 -2.27
CA ASN A 32 1.75 -8.08 -2.37
C ASN A 32 3.22 -7.90 -2.75
N ILE A 33 4.11 -8.77 -2.24
CA ILE A 33 5.52 -8.80 -2.66
C ILE A 33 5.63 -9.15 -4.15
N ALA A 34 4.96 -10.20 -4.61
CA ALA A 34 4.98 -10.60 -6.02
C ALA A 34 4.45 -9.50 -6.95
N ARG A 35 3.35 -8.84 -6.57
CA ARG A 35 2.78 -7.70 -7.30
C ARG A 35 3.72 -6.52 -7.37
N ALA A 36 4.38 -6.19 -6.29
CA ALA A 36 5.34 -5.08 -6.23
C ALA A 36 6.60 -5.39 -7.05
N ALA A 37 7.13 -6.59 -6.92
CA ALA A 37 8.28 -7.04 -7.70
C ALA A 37 8.02 -6.97 -9.20
N TYR A 38 6.87 -7.47 -9.64
CA TYR A 38 6.43 -7.39 -11.04
C TYR A 38 6.21 -5.94 -11.51
N ALA A 39 5.67 -5.06 -10.66
CA ALA A 39 5.47 -3.66 -11.02
C ALA A 39 6.81 -2.90 -11.16
N ILE A 40 7.83 -3.30 -10.42
CA ILE A 40 9.19 -2.73 -10.51
C ILE A 40 9.90 -3.24 -11.77
N ASP A 41 9.82 -4.54 -12.02
CA ASP A 41 10.40 -5.17 -13.21
C ASP A 41 9.55 -6.38 -13.65
N PRO A 42 8.76 -6.24 -14.72
CA PRO A 42 7.91 -7.32 -15.22
C PRO A 42 8.65 -8.58 -15.66
N SER A 43 9.96 -8.50 -15.92
CA SER A 43 10.76 -9.67 -16.34
C SER A 43 11.05 -10.67 -15.21
N ILE A 44 10.76 -10.32 -13.97
CA ILE A 44 11.08 -11.12 -12.79
C ILE A 44 10.20 -12.35 -12.66
N LEU A 45 8.91 -12.18 -12.91
CA LEU A 45 7.92 -13.24 -12.84
C LEU A 45 7.18 -13.35 -14.17
N GLU A 46 7.15 -14.55 -14.73
CA GLU A 46 6.22 -14.85 -15.79
C GLU A 46 4.80 -14.91 -15.23
N VAL A 47 3.84 -14.26 -15.90
CA VAL A 47 2.46 -14.17 -15.46
C VAL A 47 1.51 -14.47 -16.60
N GLU A 48 0.37 -15.05 -16.27
CA GLU A 48 -0.75 -15.15 -17.19
C GLU A 48 -1.51 -13.82 -17.24
N PHE A 49 -2.20 -13.59 -18.34
CA PHE A 49 -3.09 -12.45 -18.50
C PHE A 49 -4.53 -12.92 -18.64
N ASN A 50 -5.44 -12.27 -17.94
CA ASN A 50 -6.86 -12.54 -18.09
C ASN A 50 -7.43 -11.85 -19.35
N GLU A 51 -8.71 -12.09 -19.64
CA GLU A 51 -9.44 -11.50 -20.79
C GLU A 51 -9.39 -9.96 -20.85
N LYS A 52 -9.22 -9.30 -19.68
CA LYS A 52 -9.08 -7.83 -19.57
C LYS A 52 -7.62 -7.37 -19.68
N ASN A 53 -6.72 -8.24 -20.11
CA ASN A 53 -5.27 -7.99 -20.17
C ASN A 53 -4.66 -7.51 -18.85
N ASN A 54 -5.12 -8.07 -17.73
CA ASN A 54 -4.53 -7.86 -16.42
C ASN A 54 -3.72 -9.09 -16.00
N ALA A 55 -2.53 -8.85 -15.43
CA ALA A 55 -1.69 -9.90 -14.89
C ALA A 55 -2.37 -10.66 -13.73
N VAL A 56 -2.32 -11.99 -13.77
CA VAL A 56 -2.93 -12.88 -12.79
C VAL A 56 -1.91 -13.26 -11.74
N PHE A 57 -2.20 -12.92 -10.47
CA PHE A 57 -1.33 -13.21 -9.32
C PHE A 57 -1.91 -14.31 -8.41
N LYS A 58 -2.74 -15.21 -8.93
CA LYS A 58 -3.12 -16.40 -8.16
C LYS A 58 -1.89 -17.28 -7.98
N LEU A 59 -1.70 -17.83 -6.76
CA LEU A 59 -0.52 -18.63 -6.41
C LEU A 59 -0.28 -19.79 -7.37
N GLU A 60 -1.31 -20.56 -7.67
CA GLU A 60 -1.26 -21.68 -8.61
C GLU A 60 -0.80 -21.23 -10.00
N SER A 61 -1.38 -20.14 -10.54
CA SER A 61 -0.98 -19.58 -11.84
C SER A 61 0.48 -19.11 -11.82
N LEU A 62 0.89 -18.37 -10.79
CA LEU A 62 2.28 -17.94 -10.63
C LEU A 62 3.24 -19.13 -10.55
N ALA A 63 2.91 -20.14 -9.76
CA ALA A 63 3.73 -21.35 -9.60
C ALA A 63 3.89 -22.07 -10.94
N ARG A 64 2.79 -22.32 -11.65
CA ARG A 64 2.80 -22.98 -12.97
C ARG A 64 3.65 -22.22 -13.99
N MET A 65 3.50 -20.90 -14.08
CA MET A 65 4.28 -20.06 -14.99
C MET A 65 5.78 -20.07 -14.68
N GLN A 66 6.17 -20.30 -13.42
CA GLN A 66 7.57 -20.46 -13.03
C GLN A 66 8.07 -21.91 -13.13
N GLY A 67 7.31 -22.86 -13.70
CA GLY A 67 7.67 -24.27 -13.76
C GLY A 67 7.69 -24.97 -12.38
N ILE A 68 6.96 -24.43 -11.41
CA ILE A 68 6.80 -25.03 -10.08
C ILE A 68 5.59 -25.96 -10.13
N ASP A 69 5.75 -27.18 -9.62
CA ASP A 69 4.66 -28.14 -9.51
C ASP A 69 3.50 -27.59 -8.67
N SER A 70 2.31 -27.63 -9.23
CA SER A 70 1.07 -27.14 -8.65
C SER A 70 -0.05 -28.19 -8.67
N THR A 71 0.26 -29.46 -8.85
CA THR A 71 -0.73 -30.56 -8.96
C THR A 71 -1.56 -30.74 -7.70
N ASP A 72 -0.94 -30.51 -6.52
CA ASP A 72 -1.62 -30.58 -5.22
C ASP A 72 -2.00 -29.20 -4.68
N ALA A 73 -2.25 -28.22 -5.56
CA ALA A 73 -2.73 -26.91 -5.17
C ALA A 73 -3.98 -27.05 -4.26
N HIS A 74 -4.13 -26.11 -3.31
CA HIS A 74 -5.15 -26.09 -2.25
C HIS A 74 -4.89 -27.02 -1.05
N SER A 75 -3.76 -27.73 -1.00
CA SER A 75 -3.27 -28.25 0.27
C SER A 75 -2.39 -27.20 0.96
N ALA A 76 -2.54 -27.05 2.27
CA ALA A 76 -1.78 -26.03 3.04
C ALA A 76 -0.26 -26.19 2.89
N LEU A 77 0.23 -27.43 2.79
CA LEU A 77 1.64 -27.73 2.58
C LEU A 77 2.10 -27.30 1.18
N SER A 78 1.36 -27.68 0.14
CA SER A 78 1.69 -27.34 -1.23
C SER A 78 1.67 -25.83 -1.46
N ASP A 79 0.65 -25.14 -0.97
CA ASP A 79 0.54 -23.68 -1.05
C ASP A 79 1.71 -22.97 -0.35
N SER A 80 2.13 -23.48 0.81
CA SER A 80 3.32 -22.95 1.52
C SER A 80 4.61 -23.15 0.72
N ILE A 81 4.79 -24.31 0.12
CA ILE A 81 5.96 -24.64 -0.71
C ILE A 81 5.97 -23.77 -1.98
N MET A 82 4.84 -23.66 -2.67
CA MET A 82 4.69 -22.80 -3.86
C MET A 82 5.02 -21.36 -3.53
N THR A 83 4.45 -20.82 -2.44
CA THR A 83 4.72 -19.47 -1.97
C THR A 83 6.21 -19.26 -1.72
N ALA A 84 6.86 -20.15 -0.99
CA ALA A 84 8.29 -20.06 -0.70
C ALA A 84 9.14 -20.09 -1.98
N LYS A 85 8.81 -20.96 -2.94
CA LYS A 85 9.52 -21.06 -4.23
C LYS A 85 9.35 -19.80 -5.08
N VAL A 86 8.14 -19.27 -5.23
CA VAL A 86 7.86 -18.03 -5.97
C VAL A 86 8.61 -16.85 -5.34
N LEU A 87 8.52 -16.68 -4.01
CA LEU A 87 9.21 -15.60 -3.31
C LEU A 87 10.75 -15.74 -3.38
N ASN A 88 11.28 -16.96 -3.43
CA ASN A 88 12.71 -17.18 -3.62
C ASN A 88 13.18 -16.75 -5.02
N ILE A 89 12.34 -16.87 -6.06
CA ILE A 89 12.63 -16.31 -7.39
C ILE A 89 12.73 -14.80 -7.31
N VAL A 90 11.77 -14.14 -6.66
CA VAL A 90 11.81 -12.68 -6.45
C VAL A 90 13.07 -12.27 -5.69
N LYS A 91 13.39 -12.96 -4.59
CA LYS A 91 14.62 -12.70 -3.80
C LYS A 91 15.89 -12.81 -4.64
N LYS A 92 15.99 -13.83 -5.49
CA LYS A 92 17.18 -14.06 -6.32
C LYS A 92 17.32 -13.06 -7.45
N LYS A 93 16.20 -12.67 -8.09
CA LYS A 93 16.20 -11.76 -9.24
C LYS A 93 16.20 -10.27 -8.84
N GLN A 94 15.69 -9.95 -7.64
CA GLN A 94 15.65 -8.57 -7.10
C GLN A 94 16.26 -8.48 -5.69
N PRO A 95 17.52 -8.85 -5.47
CA PRO A 95 18.13 -8.83 -4.14
C PRO A 95 18.13 -7.43 -3.52
N ASP A 96 18.35 -6.39 -4.32
CA ASP A 96 18.42 -5.00 -3.85
C ASP A 96 17.08 -4.45 -3.33
N THR A 97 15.96 -4.94 -3.86
CA THR A 97 14.62 -4.54 -3.41
C THR A 97 14.03 -5.48 -2.36
N TRP A 98 14.52 -6.71 -2.28
CA TRP A 98 13.98 -7.72 -1.38
C TRP A 98 13.86 -7.25 0.07
N GLU A 99 14.94 -6.70 0.63
CA GLU A 99 14.93 -6.17 2.00
C GLU A 99 13.97 -4.98 2.17
N SER A 100 13.79 -4.21 1.11
CA SER A 100 12.87 -3.06 1.11
C SER A 100 11.42 -3.47 1.29
N PHE A 101 11.01 -4.64 0.76
CA PHE A 101 9.65 -5.15 0.93
C PHE A 101 9.28 -5.42 2.40
N PHE A 102 10.27 -5.69 3.25
CA PHE A 102 10.05 -5.95 4.66
C PHE A 102 10.25 -4.75 5.58
N LYS A 103 10.67 -3.59 5.05
CA LYS A 103 10.86 -2.37 5.84
C LYS A 103 9.56 -1.87 6.48
N THR A 104 8.42 -2.23 5.92
CA THR A 104 7.08 -1.82 6.34
C THR A 104 6.23 -2.96 6.90
N ALA A 105 6.85 -4.09 7.21
CA ALA A 105 6.18 -5.24 7.81
C ALA A 105 5.61 -4.93 9.21
N ASN A 106 6.19 -3.96 9.92
CA ASN A 106 5.74 -3.52 11.23
C ASN A 106 5.14 -2.10 11.14
N LYS A 107 4.11 -1.84 11.95
CA LYS A 107 3.44 -0.55 12.03
C LYS A 107 4.41 0.60 12.35
N SER A 108 5.25 0.44 13.37
CA SER A 108 6.21 1.45 13.83
C SER A 108 7.24 1.81 12.76
N ASP A 109 7.72 0.82 12.00
CA ASP A 109 8.70 1.04 10.93
C ASP A 109 8.06 1.83 9.78
N THR A 110 6.82 1.47 9.41
CA THR A 110 6.04 2.21 8.40
C THR A 110 5.84 3.67 8.81
N GLU A 111 5.42 3.90 10.05
CA GLU A 111 5.22 5.25 10.59
C GLU A 111 6.52 6.07 10.60
N THR A 112 7.63 5.43 10.93
CA THR A 112 8.95 6.07 10.90
C THR A 112 9.35 6.50 9.49
N ILE A 113 9.10 5.65 8.48
CA ILE A 113 9.38 5.98 7.08
C ILE A 113 8.54 7.19 6.64
N ILE A 114 7.24 7.19 6.95
CA ILE A 114 6.33 8.27 6.58
C ILE A 114 6.74 9.60 7.25
N LYS A 115 7.01 9.58 8.55
CA LYS A 115 7.38 10.76 9.34
C LYS A 115 8.71 11.41 8.92
N LYS A 116 9.60 10.66 8.25
CA LYS A 116 10.81 11.25 7.64
C LYS A 116 10.50 12.26 6.53
N GLY A 117 9.30 12.23 5.95
CA GLY A 117 8.86 13.16 4.92
C GLY A 117 9.70 13.14 3.65
N LYS A 118 10.38 12.03 3.36
CA LYS A 118 11.12 11.83 2.10
C LYS A 118 10.16 11.35 1.01
N ILE A 119 10.48 11.63 -0.24
CA ILE A 119 9.80 11.03 -1.38
C ILE A 119 9.98 9.51 -1.30
N ILE A 120 8.90 8.78 -1.47
CA ILE A 120 8.85 7.32 -1.44
C ILE A 120 8.04 6.79 -2.62
N THR A 121 8.24 5.53 -2.95
CA THR A 121 7.42 4.81 -3.92
C THR A 121 6.47 3.88 -3.18
N LEU A 122 5.16 4.10 -3.36
CA LEU A 122 4.10 3.26 -2.82
C LEU A 122 3.60 2.31 -3.91
N ASN A 123 3.58 1.01 -3.64
CA ASN A 123 2.91 0.06 -4.51
C ASN A 123 1.45 -0.12 -4.08
N GLU A 124 0.54 0.01 -5.02
CA GLU A 124 -0.89 -0.25 -4.84
C GLU A 124 -1.42 -1.19 -5.92
N TYR A 125 -2.34 -2.07 -5.53
CA TYR A 125 -3.05 -2.96 -6.46
C TYR A 125 -4.53 -2.64 -6.48
N TYR A 126 -5.01 -2.17 -7.62
CA TYR A 126 -6.43 -1.88 -7.84
C TYR A 126 -6.81 -2.02 -9.32
N TYR A 127 -8.06 -2.39 -9.57
CA TYR A 127 -8.58 -2.67 -10.91
C TYR A 127 -7.72 -3.68 -11.69
N GLY A 128 -7.22 -4.72 -11.00
CA GLY A 128 -6.43 -5.79 -11.61
C GLY A 128 -5.00 -5.42 -11.98
N LYS A 129 -4.51 -4.24 -11.62
CA LYS A 129 -3.15 -3.77 -11.96
C LYS A 129 -2.37 -3.36 -10.73
N SER A 130 -1.11 -3.78 -10.69
CA SER A 130 -0.12 -3.28 -9.72
C SER A 130 0.50 -1.99 -10.26
N ARG A 131 0.54 -0.96 -9.42
CA ARG A 131 1.03 0.37 -9.81
C ARG A 131 1.99 0.93 -8.79
N LEU A 132 3.01 1.61 -9.30
CA LEU A 132 3.97 2.36 -8.49
C LEU A 132 3.56 3.84 -8.48
N HIS A 133 3.37 4.38 -7.28
CA HIS A 133 3.07 5.78 -7.07
C HIS A 133 4.24 6.46 -6.38
N LEU A 134 4.79 7.49 -7.03
CA LEU A 134 5.80 8.35 -6.41
C LEU A 134 5.07 9.40 -5.57
N VAL A 135 5.28 9.35 -4.26
CA VAL A 135 4.50 10.16 -3.33
C VAL A 135 5.37 10.89 -2.31
N ALA A 136 4.89 12.05 -1.89
CA ALA A 136 5.44 12.79 -0.76
C ALA A 136 4.45 12.71 0.42
N PRO A 137 4.85 12.20 1.61
CA PRO A 137 4.02 12.30 2.79
C PRO A 137 3.62 13.75 3.07
N LEU A 138 2.38 13.96 3.53
CA LEU A 138 1.95 15.27 4.01
C LEU A 138 2.85 15.74 5.18
N HIS A 139 2.74 17.01 5.54
CA HIS A 139 3.49 17.58 6.67
C HIS A 139 3.39 16.70 7.91
N GLN A 140 4.52 16.40 8.57
CA GLN A 140 4.61 15.36 9.61
C GLN A 140 3.61 15.49 10.77
N LYS A 141 3.17 16.70 11.10
CA LYS A 141 2.14 16.93 12.11
C LYS A 141 0.73 16.60 11.62
N TYR A 142 0.50 16.62 10.29
CA TYR A 142 -0.80 16.51 9.64
C TYR A 142 -0.83 15.44 8.54
N CYS A 143 -0.09 14.34 8.73
CA CYS A 143 -0.06 13.23 7.76
C CYS A 143 -0.92 12.04 8.20
N MET A 144 -1.42 12.00 9.43
CA MET A 144 -2.26 10.90 9.95
C MET A 144 -3.73 11.33 9.99
N HIS A 145 -4.63 10.41 9.62
CA HIS A 145 -6.07 10.65 9.67
C HIS A 145 -6.54 11.02 11.08
N PRO A 146 -7.37 12.03 11.24
CA PRO A 146 -7.77 12.52 12.56
C PRO A 146 -8.65 11.53 13.35
N ILE A 147 -9.36 10.62 12.64
CA ILE A 147 -10.27 9.63 13.27
C ILE A 147 -9.67 8.22 13.16
N TYR A 148 -9.17 7.83 11.99
CA TYR A 148 -8.70 6.46 11.74
C TYR A 148 -7.22 6.29 12.08
N THR A 149 -6.92 5.76 13.25
CA THR A 149 -5.55 5.52 13.70
C THR A 149 -4.79 4.61 12.75
N GLY A 150 -3.55 5.01 12.42
CA GLY A 150 -2.68 4.24 11.53
C GLY A 150 -2.96 4.44 10.04
N TRP A 151 -3.87 5.35 9.69
CA TRP A 151 -4.06 5.78 8.31
C TRP A 151 -3.28 7.06 8.08
N TYR A 152 -2.30 6.99 7.19
CA TYR A 152 -1.45 8.11 6.80
C TYR A 152 -1.73 8.51 5.37
N TYR A 153 -1.42 9.76 5.04
CA TYR A 153 -1.66 10.31 3.71
C TYR A 153 -0.38 10.84 3.09
N ALA A 154 -0.26 10.58 1.80
CA ALA A 154 0.81 11.08 0.97
C ALA A 154 0.23 11.65 -0.33
N PHE A 155 0.87 12.69 -0.84
CA PHE A 155 0.51 13.36 -2.08
C PHE A 155 1.15 12.65 -3.28
N ASP A 156 0.37 12.35 -4.31
CA ASP A 156 0.85 11.76 -5.57
C ASP A 156 1.50 12.84 -6.43
N LEU A 157 2.81 12.72 -6.64
CA LEU A 157 3.63 13.76 -7.26
C LEU A 157 3.40 13.95 -8.77
N ARG A 158 2.58 13.10 -9.41
CA ARG A 158 2.11 13.36 -10.77
C ARG A 158 1.15 14.57 -10.85
N THR A 159 0.47 14.88 -9.76
CA THR A 159 -0.51 15.97 -9.69
C THR A 159 0.18 17.28 -9.39
N ASP A 160 -0.25 18.36 -10.04
CA ASP A 160 0.18 19.69 -9.68
C ASP A 160 -0.44 20.11 -8.33
N VAL A 161 0.42 20.50 -7.39
CA VAL A 161 -0.01 20.89 -6.06
C VAL A 161 -0.46 22.35 -5.98
N GLU A 162 0.09 23.22 -6.83
CA GLU A 162 -0.13 24.67 -6.71
C GLU A 162 -1.61 25.07 -6.82
N PRO A 163 -2.43 24.54 -7.74
CA PRO A 163 -3.86 24.85 -7.80
C PRO A 163 -4.64 24.42 -6.54
N LEU A 164 -4.14 23.45 -5.81
CA LEU A 164 -4.83 22.89 -4.64
C LEU A 164 -4.58 23.67 -3.35
N LEU A 165 -3.52 24.50 -3.32
CA LEU A 165 -3.07 25.18 -2.09
C LEU A 165 -4.09 26.18 -1.54
N ASN A 166 -4.87 26.80 -2.42
CA ASN A 166 -5.81 27.87 -2.08
C ASN A 166 -7.28 27.43 -2.06
N LEU A 167 -7.53 26.13 -2.27
CA LEU A 167 -8.89 25.57 -2.24
C LEU A 167 -9.46 25.60 -0.83
N SER A 168 -10.76 25.89 -0.75
CA SER A 168 -11.56 25.71 0.46
C SER A 168 -11.70 24.22 0.82
N ILE A 169 -12.13 23.93 2.04
CA ILE A 169 -12.36 22.55 2.50
C ILE A 169 -13.35 21.82 1.58
N ASN A 170 -14.45 22.50 1.19
CA ASN A 170 -15.45 21.89 0.30
C ASN A 170 -14.89 21.59 -1.09
N GLU A 171 -14.08 22.47 -1.67
CA GLU A 171 -13.43 22.23 -2.94
C GLU A 171 -12.42 21.09 -2.85
N LEU A 172 -11.64 21.00 -1.77
CA LEU A 172 -10.74 19.86 -1.52
C LEU A 172 -11.52 18.53 -1.42
N LYS A 173 -12.69 18.52 -0.77
CA LYS A 173 -13.56 17.32 -0.72
C LYS A 173 -14.01 16.89 -2.12
N VAL A 174 -14.30 17.84 -3.01
CA VAL A 174 -14.64 17.55 -4.41
C VAL A 174 -13.42 17.01 -5.16
N GLU A 175 -12.26 17.67 -5.03
CA GLU A 175 -11.02 17.22 -5.69
C GLU A 175 -10.58 15.83 -5.25
N MET A 176 -10.73 15.46 -3.97
CA MET A 176 -10.40 14.13 -3.46
C MET A 176 -11.25 13.00 -4.08
N LYS A 177 -12.44 13.32 -4.61
CA LYS A 177 -13.31 12.34 -5.29
C LYS A 177 -12.91 12.11 -6.74
N LYS A 178 -12.16 13.03 -7.37
CA LYS A 178 -11.75 12.93 -8.77
C LYS A 178 -10.74 11.82 -9.02
N SER A 179 -10.69 11.38 -10.28
CA SER A 179 -9.65 10.44 -10.74
C SER A 179 -8.82 11.14 -11.83
N PRO A 180 -7.50 10.96 -11.81
CA PRO A 180 -6.69 10.21 -10.86
C PRO A 180 -6.61 10.90 -9.49
N LYS A 181 -6.60 10.11 -8.42
CA LYS A 181 -6.51 10.65 -7.06
C LYS A 181 -5.14 11.28 -6.81
N PHE A 182 -5.12 12.49 -6.27
CA PHE A 182 -3.90 13.16 -5.84
C PHE A 182 -3.46 12.76 -4.43
N LEU A 183 -4.34 12.15 -3.64
CA LEU A 183 -4.09 11.73 -2.27
C LEU A 183 -4.07 10.20 -2.17
N ARG A 184 -3.00 9.64 -1.60
CA ARG A 184 -2.83 8.21 -1.35
C ARG A 184 -2.90 7.91 0.12
N THR A 185 -3.59 6.82 0.47
CA THR A 185 -3.73 6.36 1.85
C THR A 185 -2.73 5.26 2.13
N ILE A 186 -1.90 5.43 3.16
CA ILE A 186 -0.95 4.44 3.63
C ILE A 186 -1.44 3.90 4.98
N ARG A 187 -1.86 2.65 5.01
CA ARG A 187 -2.31 1.99 6.24
C ARG A 187 -1.14 1.29 6.90
N SER A 188 -0.60 1.89 7.97
CA SER A 188 0.62 1.41 8.63
C SER A 188 0.49 0.00 9.23
N ASN A 189 -0.73 -0.42 9.55
CA ASN A 189 -1.03 -1.75 10.12
C ASN A 189 -1.32 -2.84 9.06
N LYS A 190 -1.18 -2.53 7.76
CA LYS A 190 -1.45 -3.47 6.65
C LYS A 190 -0.19 -3.84 5.86
N ALA A 191 0.98 -3.66 6.46
CA ALA A 191 2.27 -3.91 5.82
C ALA A 191 2.30 -3.39 4.35
N PRO A 192 2.11 -2.08 4.11
CA PRO A 192 2.11 -1.52 2.77
C PRO A 192 3.49 -1.73 2.13
N ILE A 193 3.56 -1.95 0.83
CA ILE A 193 4.84 -1.98 0.14
C ILE A 193 5.29 -0.56 -0.17
N ILE A 194 6.38 -0.15 0.48
CA ILE A 194 7.06 1.12 0.24
C ILE A 194 8.51 0.82 -0.11
N VAL A 195 8.96 1.31 -1.25
CA VAL A 195 10.34 1.19 -1.72
C VAL A 195 10.92 2.58 -2.01
N ASP A 196 12.22 2.63 -2.32
CA ASP A 196 12.93 3.88 -2.56
C ASP A 196 12.36 4.64 -3.78
N ALA A 197 12.46 5.96 -3.76
CA ALA A 197 11.90 6.86 -4.77
C ALA A 197 12.37 6.55 -6.20
N GLN A 198 13.58 6.01 -6.36
CA GLN A 198 14.15 5.68 -7.68
C GLN A 198 13.26 4.74 -8.50
N TYR A 199 12.56 3.80 -7.88
CA TYR A 199 11.68 2.87 -8.58
C TYR A 199 10.42 3.58 -9.11
N GLY A 200 9.82 4.47 -8.33
CA GLY A 200 8.70 5.28 -8.79
C GLY A 200 9.09 6.28 -9.87
N MET A 201 10.30 6.83 -9.80
CA MET A 201 10.82 7.74 -10.83
C MET A 201 11.02 7.06 -12.19
N GLN A 202 11.12 5.74 -12.25
CA GLN A 202 11.20 4.97 -13.48
C GLN A 202 9.84 4.53 -14.02
N ALA A 203 8.80 4.61 -13.19
CA ALA A 203 7.44 4.22 -13.55
C ALA A 203 6.67 5.35 -14.23
N GLU A 204 5.73 4.98 -15.10
CA GLU A 204 4.80 5.95 -15.68
C GLU A 204 3.82 6.51 -14.62
N PRO A 205 3.50 7.81 -14.69
CA PRO A 205 3.98 8.82 -15.65
C PRO A 205 5.25 9.57 -15.20
N TYR A 206 5.86 9.20 -14.09
CA TYR A 206 6.95 9.96 -13.46
C TYR A 206 8.26 9.91 -14.26
N ASN A 207 8.45 8.86 -15.06
CA ASN A 207 9.66 8.66 -15.89
C ASN A 207 9.85 9.73 -17.01
N VAL A 208 8.75 10.39 -17.39
CA VAL A 208 8.78 11.48 -18.37
C VAL A 208 8.68 12.88 -17.76
N MET A 209 8.57 12.96 -16.42
CA MET A 209 8.46 14.20 -15.69
C MET A 209 9.85 14.76 -15.35
N ASP A 210 9.97 16.10 -15.31
CA ASP A 210 11.18 16.74 -14.83
C ASP A 210 11.38 16.45 -13.33
N LYS A 211 12.56 15.95 -12.97
CA LYS A 211 12.95 15.67 -11.58
C LYS A 211 12.91 16.93 -10.71
N SER A 212 13.23 18.09 -11.26
CA SER A 212 13.16 19.35 -10.52
C SER A 212 11.73 19.70 -10.14
N LEU A 213 10.77 19.45 -11.05
CA LEU A 213 9.34 19.63 -10.79
C LEU A 213 8.83 18.68 -9.72
N ILE A 214 9.24 17.41 -9.78
CA ILE A 214 8.88 16.40 -8.77
C ILE A 214 9.37 16.86 -7.39
N ASN A 215 10.64 17.28 -7.29
CA ASN A 215 11.21 17.74 -6.03
C ASN A 215 10.51 19.02 -5.53
N LYS A 216 10.24 19.97 -6.41
CA LYS A 216 9.50 21.21 -6.07
C LYS A 216 8.12 20.87 -5.47
N ARG A 217 7.36 19.98 -6.10
CA ARG A 217 6.06 19.53 -5.58
C ARG A 217 6.17 18.87 -4.21
N ALA A 218 7.17 18.00 -4.04
CA ALA A 218 7.39 17.32 -2.76
C ALA A 218 7.76 18.32 -1.65
N ASP A 219 8.60 19.31 -1.93
CA ASP A 219 8.99 20.35 -0.98
C ASP A 219 7.81 21.23 -0.58
N ILE A 220 6.94 21.61 -1.54
CA ILE A 220 5.70 22.35 -1.26
C ILE A 220 4.83 21.54 -0.31
N VAL A 221 4.54 20.27 -0.62
CA VAL A 221 3.69 19.41 0.22
C VAL A 221 4.26 19.24 1.62
N LYS A 222 5.55 18.96 1.73
CA LYS A 222 6.24 18.72 2.99
C LYS A 222 6.26 19.95 3.89
N ASN A 223 6.46 21.15 3.31
CA ASN A 223 6.68 22.39 4.05
C ASN A 223 5.38 23.20 4.23
N ASN A 224 4.29 22.88 3.53
CA ASN A 224 3.02 23.59 3.66
C ASN A 224 2.12 22.94 4.72
N GLU A 225 2.29 23.41 5.95
CA GLU A 225 1.54 22.96 7.11
C GLU A 225 0.03 23.23 6.94
N LYS A 226 -0.35 24.41 6.44
CA LYS A 226 -1.73 24.80 6.22
C LYS A 226 -2.45 23.91 5.20
N PHE A 227 -1.79 23.60 4.10
CA PHE A 227 -2.35 22.69 3.08
C PHE A 227 -2.64 21.31 3.67
N SER A 228 -1.67 20.74 4.39
CA SER A 228 -1.85 19.44 5.05
C SER A 228 -2.95 19.46 6.10
N GLN A 229 -3.06 20.54 6.88
CA GLN A 229 -4.13 20.74 7.85
C GLN A 229 -5.52 20.81 7.18
N ASN A 230 -5.64 21.54 6.07
CA ASN A 230 -6.89 21.62 5.31
C ASN A 230 -7.30 20.26 4.74
N ILE A 231 -6.34 19.46 4.22
CA ILE A 231 -6.62 18.09 3.78
C ILE A 231 -7.16 17.24 4.92
N LEU A 232 -6.53 17.28 6.10
CA LEU A 232 -7.02 16.50 7.24
C LEU A 232 -8.41 16.95 7.71
N HIS A 233 -8.70 18.24 7.66
CA HIS A 233 -10.03 18.77 7.96
C HIS A 233 -11.07 18.21 6.98
N ALA A 234 -10.79 18.28 5.66
CA ALA A 234 -11.67 17.72 4.64
C ALA A 234 -11.89 16.20 4.83
N LEU A 235 -10.83 15.45 5.15
CA LEU A 235 -10.92 14.01 5.44
C LEU A 235 -11.75 13.69 6.69
N ARG A 236 -11.64 14.52 7.72
CA ARG A 236 -12.45 14.40 8.92
C ARG A 236 -13.94 14.57 8.62
N GLU A 237 -14.29 15.66 7.93
CA GLU A 237 -15.69 15.91 7.53
C GLU A 237 -16.25 14.77 6.68
N VAL A 238 -15.49 14.27 5.69
CA VAL A 238 -15.91 13.12 4.86
C VAL A 238 -16.14 11.86 5.70
N ALA A 239 -15.33 11.62 6.73
CA ALA A 239 -15.52 10.48 7.61
C ALA A 239 -16.74 10.62 8.51
N GLU A 240 -16.96 11.82 9.07
CA GLU A 240 -18.12 12.13 9.91
C GLU A 240 -19.44 12.04 9.12
N GLU A 241 -19.47 12.57 7.88
CA GLU A 241 -20.63 12.44 6.96
C GLU A 241 -20.96 10.97 6.67
N LYS A 242 -19.94 10.13 6.46
CA LYS A 242 -20.13 8.72 6.19
C LYS A 242 -20.65 7.94 7.39
N GLU A 243 -20.27 8.30 8.60
CA GLU A 243 -20.78 7.66 9.81
C GLU A 243 -22.23 8.06 10.07
N GLN A 244 -22.56 9.34 9.86
CA GLN A 244 -23.95 9.82 9.97
C GLN A 244 -24.88 9.13 8.97
N SER A 245 -24.45 8.92 7.72
CA SER A 245 -25.27 8.21 6.72
C SER A 245 -25.53 6.76 7.09
N LYS A 246 -24.55 6.07 7.66
CA LYS A 246 -24.71 4.68 8.13
C LYS A 246 -25.73 4.58 9.27
N THR A 247 -25.61 5.47 10.25
CA THR A 247 -26.54 5.50 11.38
C THR A 247 -27.98 5.75 10.93
N GLN A 248 -28.21 6.57 9.91
CA GLN A 248 -29.53 6.76 9.32
C GLN A 248 -30.03 5.52 8.58
N GLU A 249 -29.19 4.85 7.80
CA GLU A 249 -29.55 3.59 7.13
C GLU A 249 -29.93 2.50 8.13
N ASP A 250 -29.20 2.38 9.25
CA ASP A 250 -29.47 1.40 10.30
C ASP A 250 -30.81 1.69 11.00
N ILE A 251 -31.16 2.97 11.26
CA ILE A 251 -32.45 3.37 11.85
C ILE A 251 -33.61 3.00 10.92
N TYR A 252 -33.50 3.23 9.61
CA TYR A 252 -34.55 2.87 8.66
C TYR A 252 -34.68 1.36 8.45
N ALA A 253 -33.60 0.58 8.65
CA ALA A 253 -33.64 -0.87 8.57
C ALA A 253 -34.31 -1.53 9.79
N GLU A 254 -34.26 -0.87 10.97
CA GLU A 254 -34.95 -1.36 12.18
C GLU A 254 -36.46 -1.00 12.21
N GLU A 255 -36.89 -0.01 11.42
CA GLU A 255 -38.31 0.41 11.32
C GLU A 255 -39.09 -0.32 10.20
N SER A 256 -38.46 -1.18 9.40
CA SER A 256 -39.04 -1.95 8.28
C SER A 256 -39.12 -3.44 8.60
#